data_8e4963cdf38fb9eca7925f15df7e4284
#
_entry.id   8e4963cdf38fb9eca7925f15df7e4284
#
_cell.length_a   1.000
_cell.length_b   1.000
_cell.length_c   1.000
_cell.angle_alpha   90.00
_cell.angle_beta   90.00
_cell.angle_gamma   90.00
#
_symmetry.space_group_name_H-M   'P 1'
#
loop_
_entity.id
_entity.type
_entity.pdbx_description
1 polymer ?
#
loop_
_entity_poly.entity_id
_entity_poly.type
_entity_poly.pdbx_seq_one_letter_code
_entity_poly.pdbx_strand_id
1 'polypeptide(L)'
;MADPDAPLTEDQVAEHAFGVEDTNLLSSNPQALTRMVRNYFFRHVELFAFEKERELAEMDEYLDSPPDWPAAMDDYFDEYADVGVDAAARSNKNILIKRGTGSDAGSWFVRQIIDDPEGDHGWALEGVVDLHATDEAGEIRLSKLSIVQG
;
A
#
# COMPACT_ATOMS: atom_id res chain seq x y z
N MET A 1 4.57 33.45 -7.44
CA MET A 1 4.27 32.49 -6.79
C MET A 1 4.25 31.27 -7.57
N ALA A 2 4.22 30.32 -7.09
CA ALA A 2 4.30 29.20 -7.74
C ALA A 2 3.08 28.85 -8.29
N ASP A 3 3.05 28.07 -9.15
CA ASP A 3 1.94 27.63 -9.66
C ASP A 3 1.41 26.52 -8.83
N PRO A 4 0.18 26.32 -8.82
CA PRO A 4 -0.45 25.39 -7.97
C PRO A 4 -0.20 23.98 -8.31
N ASP A 5 0.27 23.72 -9.46
CA ASP A 5 0.54 22.43 -9.77
C ASP A 5 1.83 22.05 -9.49
N ALA A 6 2.68 22.91 -9.49
CA ALA A 6 3.90 22.67 -8.96
C ALA A 6 3.63 22.38 -7.61
N PRO A 7 4.30 21.51 -7.11
CA PRO A 7 4.14 21.30 -5.77
C PRO A 7 4.31 22.63 -5.17
N LEU A 8 3.52 22.90 -4.29
CA LEU A 8 3.66 24.12 -3.61
C LEU A 8 5.01 24.13 -3.02
N THR A 9 5.66 25.25 -3.15
CA THR A 9 6.92 25.39 -2.49
C THR A 9 6.67 25.45 -1.02
N GLU A 10 7.67 25.31 -0.26
CA GLU A 10 7.53 25.36 1.16
C GLU A 10 6.92 26.67 1.58
N ASP A 11 7.25 27.74 0.93
CA ASP A 11 6.67 29.00 1.26
C ASP A 11 5.23 29.01 1.03
N GLN A 12 4.77 28.48 -0.05
CA GLN A 12 3.40 28.47 -0.36
C GLN A 12 2.64 27.59 0.58
N VAL A 13 3.21 26.49 0.92
CA VAL A 13 2.61 25.61 1.84
C VAL A 13 2.45 26.30 3.18
N ALA A 14 3.46 26.95 3.64
CA ALA A 14 3.43 27.59 4.91
C ALA A 14 2.41 28.71 4.94
N GLU A 15 2.34 29.48 3.88
CA GLU A 15 1.45 30.56 3.88
C GLU A 15 0.06 30.14 3.76
N HIS A 16 -0.16 29.08 3.10
CA HIS A 16 -1.47 28.63 2.90
C HIS A 16 -1.90 27.66 3.96
N ALA A 17 -1.08 27.43 4.92
CA ALA A 17 -1.34 26.42 5.89
C ALA A 17 -2.61 26.63 6.64
N PHE A 18 -3.09 27.79 6.69
CA PHE A 18 -4.25 28.03 7.43
C PHE A 18 -5.46 27.73 6.67
N GLY A 19 -5.49 28.06 5.42
CA GLY A 19 -6.66 27.88 4.64
C GLY A 19 -6.54 26.78 3.68
N VAL A 20 -5.36 26.35 3.40
CA VAL A 20 -5.17 25.40 2.35
C VAL A 20 -4.32 24.27 2.75
N GLU A 21 -4.11 24.10 3.99
CA GLU A 21 -3.33 22.98 4.43
C GLU A 21 -3.93 21.69 3.97
N ASP A 22 -5.21 21.63 3.71
CA ASP A 22 -5.81 20.43 3.22
C ASP A 22 -5.26 20.02 1.88
N THR A 23 -4.74 20.95 1.12
CA THR A 23 -4.18 20.61 -0.16
C THR A 23 -2.85 19.88 -0.01
N ASN A 24 -2.32 19.83 1.20
CA ASN A 24 -1.08 19.14 1.46
C ASN A 24 -1.33 17.73 1.95
N LEU A 25 -2.57 17.34 2.14
CA LEU A 25 -2.89 16.01 2.56
C LEU A 25 -2.63 15.03 1.41
N LEU A 26 -2.13 13.88 1.72
CA LEU A 26 -1.84 12.87 0.71
C LEU A 26 -3.11 12.49 -0.05
N SER A 27 -4.23 12.43 0.65
CA SER A 27 -5.49 12.04 0.01
C SER A 27 -6.01 13.09 -0.97
N SER A 28 -5.47 14.29 -0.94
CA SER A 28 -5.91 15.34 -1.87
C SER A 28 -5.29 15.17 -3.24
N ASN A 29 -4.33 14.28 -3.40
CA ASN A 29 -3.72 14.00 -4.70
C ASN A 29 -3.82 12.50 -4.98
N PRO A 30 -4.96 12.05 -5.51
CA PRO A 30 -5.18 10.61 -5.70
C PRO A 30 -4.16 9.91 -6.60
N GLN A 31 -3.61 10.62 -7.57
CA GLN A 31 -2.63 9.99 -8.45
C GLN A 31 -1.33 9.71 -7.72
N ALA A 32 -0.86 10.68 -6.94
CA ALA A 32 0.33 10.48 -6.15
C ALA A 32 0.09 9.43 -5.08
N LEU A 33 -1.08 9.44 -4.46
CA LEU A 33 -1.43 8.48 -3.44
C LEU A 33 -1.46 7.07 -4.03
N THR A 34 -1.99 6.92 -5.24
CA THR A 34 -2.01 5.63 -5.92
C THR A 34 -0.59 5.07 -6.06
N ARG A 35 0.35 5.93 -6.45
CA ARG A 35 1.74 5.47 -6.56
C ARG A 35 2.31 5.04 -5.23
N MET A 36 2.00 5.79 -4.18
CA MET A 36 2.46 5.45 -2.84
C MET A 36 1.88 4.13 -2.37
N VAL A 37 0.59 3.91 -2.64
CA VAL A 37 -0.09 2.67 -2.28
C VAL A 37 0.54 1.49 -3.03
N ARG A 38 0.79 1.66 -4.31
CA ARG A 38 1.42 0.60 -5.11
C ARG A 38 2.79 0.24 -4.57
N ASN A 39 3.57 1.25 -4.24
CA ASN A 39 4.91 1.04 -3.70
C ASN A 39 4.85 0.37 -2.33
N TYR A 40 3.90 0.76 -1.51
CA TYR A 40 3.77 0.21 -0.17
C TYR A 40 3.44 -1.29 -0.23
N PHE A 41 2.48 -1.65 -1.06
CA PHE A 41 2.08 -3.06 -1.18
C PHE A 41 3.18 -3.88 -1.86
N PHE A 42 3.84 -3.32 -2.87
CA PHE A 42 4.89 -4.09 -3.53
C PHE A 42 6.12 -4.24 -2.63
N ARG A 43 6.35 -3.30 -1.73
CA ARG A 43 7.41 -3.47 -0.74
C ARG A 43 7.14 -4.68 0.14
N HIS A 44 5.89 -4.94 0.49
CA HIS A 44 5.52 -6.15 1.21
C HIS A 44 5.86 -7.39 0.39
N VAL A 45 5.58 -7.36 -0.91
CA VAL A 45 5.87 -8.48 -1.79
C VAL A 45 7.38 -8.75 -1.81
N GLU A 46 8.18 -7.69 -1.91
CA GLU A 46 9.64 -7.84 -1.92
C GLU A 46 10.15 -8.43 -0.61
N LEU A 47 9.66 -7.92 0.50
CA LEU A 47 10.08 -8.41 1.80
C LEU A 47 9.63 -9.85 2.01
N PHE A 48 8.45 -10.20 1.53
CA PHE A 48 7.96 -11.56 1.60
C PHE A 48 8.85 -12.50 0.76
N ALA A 49 9.22 -12.04 -0.45
CA ALA A 49 10.05 -12.82 -1.36
C ALA A 49 11.40 -13.17 -0.74
N PHE A 50 11.94 -12.26 0.04
CA PHE A 50 13.24 -12.46 0.65
C PHE A 50 13.13 -12.90 2.12
N GLU A 51 11.93 -13.27 2.52
CA GLU A 51 11.66 -13.81 3.86
C GLU A 51 12.10 -12.87 4.99
N LYS A 52 11.85 -11.59 4.77
CA LYS A 52 12.21 -10.54 5.74
C LYS A 52 11.06 -10.31 6.72
N GLU A 53 10.76 -11.30 7.51
CA GLU A 53 9.57 -11.25 8.37
C GLU A 53 9.63 -10.16 9.42
N ARG A 54 10.81 -9.81 9.89
CA ARG A 54 10.93 -8.73 10.87
C ARG A 54 10.56 -7.40 10.24
N GLU A 55 11.09 -7.15 9.04
CA GLU A 55 10.80 -5.90 8.35
C GLU A 55 9.34 -5.82 7.96
N LEU A 56 8.71 -6.94 7.60
CA LEU A 56 7.29 -6.96 7.32
C LEU A 56 6.50 -6.61 8.58
N ALA A 57 6.87 -7.18 9.71
CA ALA A 57 6.20 -6.88 10.95
C ALA A 57 6.33 -5.41 11.32
N GLU A 58 7.49 -4.83 11.06
CA GLU A 58 7.73 -3.43 11.37
C GLU A 58 6.94 -2.48 10.47
N MET A 59 6.72 -2.84 9.23
CA MET A 59 6.00 -1.97 8.31
C MET A 59 4.59 -1.68 8.81
N ASP A 60 3.94 -2.66 9.42
CA ASP A 60 2.55 -2.52 9.81
C ASP A 60 2.35 -2.74 11.30
N GLU A 61 3.35 -2.39 12.09
CA GLU A 61 3.25 -2.61 13.53
C GLU A 61 2.12 -1.82 14.18
N TYR A 62 1.62 -0.81 13.49
CA TYR A 62 0.50 -0.02 13.98
C TYR A 62 -0.84 -0.77 13.86
N LEU A 63 -0.88 -1.89 13.13
CA LEU A 63 -2.13 -2.64 12.96
C LEU A 63 -2.43 -3.47 14.21
N ASP A 64 -3.71 -3.57 14.55
CA ASP A 64 -4.13 -4.38 15.68
C ASP A 64 -3.98 -5.87 15.39
N SER A 65 -4.21 -6.26 14.17
CA SER A 65 -4.15 -7.66 13.77
C SER A 65 -3.35 -7.82 12.48
N PRO A 66 -2.04 -7.70 12.58
CA PRO A 66 -1.22 -7.87 11.38
C PRO A 66 -1.20 -9.33 10.93
N PRO A 67 -0.83 -9.60 9.69
CA PRO A 67 -0.73 -10.98 9.21
C PRO A 67 0.31 -11.76 10.00
N ASP A 68 0.10 -13.06 10.07
CA ASP A 68 1.10 -13.96 10.65
C ASP A 68 2.09 -14.28 9.53
N TRP A 69 3.10 -13.47 9.39
CA TRP A 69 4.04 -13.61 8.27
C TRP A 69 4.80 -14.93 8.28
N PRO A 70 5.30 -15.42 9.42
CA PRO A 70 5.98 -16.72 9.41
C PRO A 70 5.07 -17.85 8.94
N ALA A 71 3.82 -17.87 9.38
CA ALA A 71 2.89 -18.91 8.96
C ALA A 71 2.59 -18.81 7.47
N ALA A 72 2.41 -17.59 6.97
CA ALA A 72 2.13 -17.39 5.56
C ALA A 72 3.33 -17.80 4.70
N MET A 73 4.53 -17.51 5.15
CA MET A 73 5.73 -17.88 4.43
C MET A 73 5.87 -19.40 4.38
N ASP A 74 5.61 -20.07 5.48
CA ASP A 74 5.68 -21.52 5.52
C ASP A 74 4.71 -22.12 4.52
N ASP A 75 3.50 -21.63 4.49
CA ASP A 75 2.47 -22.15 3.59
C ASP A 75 2.79 -21.84 2.13
N TYR A 76 3.22 -20.63 1.85
CA TYR A 76 3.52 -20.22 0.48
C TYR A 76 4.73 -21.01 -0.05
N PHE A 77 5.81 -21.02 0.71
CA PHE A 77 7.06 -21.64 0.24
C PHE A 77 7.03 -23.17 0.29
N ASP A 78 5.98 -23.74 0.90
CA ASP A 78 5.74 -25.16 0.79
C ASP A 78 5.16 -25.49 -0.59
N GLU A 79 4.51 -24.53 -1.19
CA GLU A 79 3.87 -24.70 -2.48
C GLU A 79 4.71 -24.17 -3.64
N TYR A 80 5.39 -23.06 -3.45
CA TYR A 80 6.16 -22.41 -4.51
C TYR A 80 7.57 -22.09 -4.04
N ALA A 81 8.51 -22.14 -4.95
CA ALA A 81 9.92 -21.90 -4.63
C ALA A 81 10.27 -20.41 -4.57
N ASP A 82 9.53 -19.57 -5.27
CA ASP A 82 9.90 -18.17 -5.44
C ASP A 82 8.72 -17.24 -5.47
N VAL A 83 9.00 -15.96 -5.28
CA VAL A 83 8.02 -14.88 -5.50
C VAL A 83 8.60 -13.94 -6.54
N GLY A 84 7.84 -13.58 -7.56
CA GLY A 84 8.29 -12.63 -8.57
C GLY A 84 8.39 -11.22 -8.03
N VAL A 85 9.49 -10.55 -8.32
CA VAL A 85 9.71 -9.17 -7.88
C VAL A 85 10.15 -8.27 -9.03
N ASP A 86 10.01 -8.73 -10.26
CA ASP A 86 10.44 -7.97 -11.43
C ASP A 86 9.34 -7.02 -11.92
N ALA A 87 9.58 -6.40 -13.04
CA ALA A 87 8.64 -5.43 -13.59
C ALA A 87 7.28 -6.06 -13.89
N ALA A 88 7.27 -7.32 -14.32
CA ALA A 88 6.01 -8.00 -14.60
C ALA A 88 5.22 -8.20 -13.32
N ALA A 89 5.88 -8.55 -12.23
CA ALA A 89 5.23 -8.73 -10.94
C ALA A 89 4.63 -7.42 -10.43
N ARG A 90 5.25 -6.29 -10.78
CA ARG A 90 4.79 -4.96 -10.36
C ARG A 90 3.73 -4.38 -11.28
N SER A 91 3.37 -5.08 -12.34
CA SER A 91 2.49 -4.48 -13.34
C SER A 91 1.09 -4.24 -12.79
N ASN A 92 0.36 -3.39 -13.49
CA ASN A 92 -1.02 -3.09 -13.12
C ASN A 92 -1.92 -4.29 -13.16
N LYS A 93 -1.51 -5.36 -13.82
CA LYS A 93 -2.31 -6.57 -13.88
C LYS A 93 -2.34 -7.28 -12.54
N ASN A 94 -1.36 -7.03 -11.71
CA ASN A 94 -1.23 -7.74 -10.46
C ASN A 94 -1.69 -6.94 -9.25
N ILE A 95 -2.22 -5.74 -9.47
CA ILE A 95 -2.74 -4.95 -8.36
C ILE A 95 -4.09 -4.34 -8.73
N LEU A 96 -5.04 -4.45 -7.83
CA LEU A 96 -6.32 -3.81 -7.95
C LEU A 96 -6.44 -2.78 -6.85
N ILE A 97 -6.75 -1.54 -7.19
CA ILE A 97 -7.01 -0.49 -6.22
C ILE A 97 -8.41 0.04 -6.46
N LYS A 98 -9.26 -0.08 -5.44
CA LYS A 98 -10.62 0.34 -5.56
C LYS A 98 -10.87 1.45 -4.57
N ARG A 99 -11.12 2.65 -5.06
CA ARG A 99 -11.39 3.80 -4.20
C ARG A 99 -12.79 3.67 -3.65
N GLY A 100 -12.94 3.87 -2.35
CA GLY A 100 -14.25 3.84 -1.75
C GLY A 100 -15.06 5.07 -2.11
N THR A 101 -16.37 4.94 -2.05
CA THR A 101 -17.29 6.04 -2.33
C THR A 101 -18.38 6.05 -1.28
N GLY A 102 -19.11 7.13 -1.19
CA GLY A 102 -20.19 7.26 -0.21
C GLY A 102 -19.67 7.07 1.20
N SER A 103 -20.24 6.12 1.90
CA SER A 103 -19.84 5.87 3.29
C SER A 103 -18.43 5.30 3.38
N ASP A 104 -17.88 4.78 2.28
CA ASP A 104 -16.54 4.22 2.27
C ASP A 104 -15.52 5.18 1.66
N ALA A 105 -15.88 6.43 1.48
CA ALA A 105 -15.00 7.39 0.78
C ALA A 105 -13.65 7.59 1.46
N GLY A 106 -13.54 7.28 2.74
CA GLY A 106 -12.27 7.39 3.46
C GLY A 106 -11.40 6.16 3.38
N SER A 107 -11.76 5.20 2.55
CA SER A 107 -11.05 3.92 2.47
C SER A 107 -10.82 3.50 1.04
N TRP A 108 -9.63 2.95 0.78
CA TRP A 108 -9.33 2.36 -0.53
C TRP A 108 -9.04 0.88 -0.31
N PHE A 109 -9.70 0.01 -1.05
CA PHE A 109 -9.41 -1.42 -1.00
C PHE A 109 -8.29 -1.75 -1.98
N VAL A 110 -7.34 -2.56 -1.56
CA VAL A 110 -6.21 -2.94 -2.42
C VAL A 110 -6.03 -4.45 -2.38
N ARG A 111 -5.85 -5.03 -3.55
CA ARG A 111 -5.48 -6.44 -3.66
C ARG A 111 -4.23 -6.53 -4.52
N GLN A 112 -3.14 -7.00 -3.94
CA GLN A 112 -1.87 -7.18 -4.65
C GLN A 112 -1.62 -8.67 -4.81
N ILE A 113 -1.67 -9.15 -6.04
CA ILE A 113 -1.39 -10.55 -6.34
C ILE A 113 0.08 -10.83 -6.15
N ILE A 114 0.39 -11.97 -5.56
CA ILE A 114 1.74 -12.46 -5.45
C ILE A 114 2.01 -13.28 -6.70
N ASP A 115 3.06 -12.91 -7.44
CA ASP A 115 3.38 -13.54 -8.72
C ASP A 115 4.18 -14.80 -8.45
N ASP A 116 3.51 -15.94 -8.41
CA ASP A 116 4.17 -17.22 -8.16
C ASP A 116 4.79 -17.76 -9.45
N PRO A 117 5.79 -18.62 -9.34
CA PRO A 117 6.53 -19.08 -10.53
C PRO A 117 5.70 -19.92 -11.49
N GLU A 118 4.56 -20.42 -11.05
CA GLU A 118 3.71 -21.23 -11.91
C GLU A 118 2.57 -20.43 -12.51
N GLY A 119 2.44 -19.17 -12.13
CA GLY A 119 1.41 -18.29 -12.68
C GLY A 119 0.01 -18.60 -12.18
N ASP A 120 -0.11 -19.28 -11.05
CA ASP A 120 -1.42 -19.64 -10.52
C ASP A 120 -2.15 -18.44 -9.95
N HIS A 121 -1.42 -17.46 -9.43
CA HIS A 121 -1.97 -16.23 -8.85
C HIS A 121 -3.01 -16.49 -7.75
N GLY A 122 -2.79 -17.55 -6.99
CA GLY A 122 -3.74 -17.92 -5.93
C GLY A 122 -3.48 -17.24 -4.60
N TRP A 123 -2.39 -16.50 -4.48
CA TRP A 123 -2.08 -15.79 -3.24
C TRP A 123 -2.10 -14.29 -3.49
N ALA A 124 -2.58 -13.54 -2.53
CA ALA A 124 -2.62 -12.08 -2.63
C ALA A 124 -2.58 -11.44 -1.26
N LEU A 125 -2.10 -10.20 -1.24
CA LEU A 125 -2.26 -9.33 -0.09
C LEU A 125 -3.54 -8.53 -0.31
N GLU A 126 -4.37 -8.44 0.71
CA GLU A 126 -5.57 -7.60 0.65
C GLU A 126 -5.53 -6.64 1.82
N GLY A 127 -5.73 -5.39 1.54
CA GLY A 127 -5.70 -4.38 2.58
C GLY A 127 -6.64 -3.24 2.31
N VAL A 128 -6.84 -2.44 3.33
CA VAL A 128 -7.68 -1.25 3.23
C VAL A 128 -6.83 -0.07 3.69
N VAL A 129 -6.68 0.92 2.82
CA VAL A 129 -5.96 2.14 3.14
C VAL A 129 -6.92 3.07 3.88
N ASP A 130 -6.51 3.51 5.04
CA ASP A 130 -7.30 4.46 5.83
C ASP A 130 -6.79 5.86 5.47
N LEU A 131 -7.59 6.62 4.73
CA LEU A 131 -7.13 7.91 4.24
C LEU A 131 -6.90 8.92 5.37
N HIS A 132 -7.75 8.88 6.38
CA HIS A 132 -7.59 9.82 7.49
C HIS A 132 -6.28 9.53 8.25
N ALA A 133 -6.03 8.29 8.55
CA ALA A 133 -4.82 7.91 9.26
C ALA A 133 -3.58 8.16 8.40
N THR A 134 -3.69 7.95 7.10
CA THR A 134 -2.61 8.21 6.16
C THR A 134 -2.27 9.70 6.14
N ASP A 135 -3.29 10.56 6.09
CA ASP A 135 -3.06 11.99 6.09
C ASP A 135 -2.44 12.46 7.40
N GLU A 136 -2.88 11.88 8.50
CA GLU A 136 -2.32 12.26 9.79
C GLU A 136 -0.88 11.82 9.94
N ALA A 137 -0.55 10.67 9.44
CA ALA A 137 0.80 10.12 9.55
C ALA A 137 1.77 10.67 8.53
N GLY A 138 1.26 11.16 7.41
CA GLY A 138 2.10 11.58 6.30
C GLY A 138 2.69 10.41 5.54
N GLU A 139 2.13 9.23 5.70
CA GLU A 139 2.57 8.03 5.00
C GLU A 139 1.44 7.03 5.01
N ILE A 140 1.52 6.01 4.16
CA ILE A 140 0.45 5.04 4.02
C ILE A 140 0.15 4.37 5.36
N ARG A 141 -1.11 4.37 5.73
CA ARG A 141 -1.61 3.66 6.90
C ARG A 141 -2.81 2.83 6.50
N LEU A 142 -2.78 1.57 6.87
CA LEU A 142 -3.87 0.65 6.57
C LEU A 142 -4.74 0.48 7.80
N SER A 143 -6.01 0.22 7.61
CA SER A 143 -6.88 -0.18 8.71
C SER A 143 -6.94 -1.69 8.80
N LYS A 144 -6.52 -2.39 7.74
CA LYS A 144 -6.58 -3.85 7.70
C LYS A 144 -5.59 -4.35 6.67
N LEU A 145 -4.99 -5.48 6.96
CA LEU A 145 -4.13 -6.17 6.00
C LEU A 145 -4.22 -7.67 6.26
N SER A 146 -4.35 -8.43 5.19
CA SER A 146 -4.38 -9.88 5.25
C SER A 146 -3.58 -10.44 4.09
N ILE A 147 -3.04 -11.62 4.28
CA ILE A 147 -2.50 -12.38 3.15
C ILE A 147 -3.45 -13.54 2.95
N VAL A 148 -3.93 -13.72 1.74
CA VAL A 148 -5.00 -14.67 1.45
C VAL A 148 -4.60 -15.64 0.37
N GLN A 149 -5.13 -16.85 0.49
CA GLN A 149 -4.93 -17.88 -0.51
C GLN A 149 -6.31 -18.24 -1.04
N GLY A 150 -6.50 -18.15 -2.31
CA GLY A 150 -7.83 -18.47 -2.82
C GLY A 150 -7.92 -18.73 -4.27
#